data_ce4eade3ec7a2b7334eb199c3e0f16a4
#
_entry.id   ce4eade3ec7a2b7334eb199c3e0f16a4
#
_cell.length_a   1.000
_cell.length_b   1.000
_cell.length_c   1.000
_cell.angle_alpha   90.00
_cell.angle_beta   90.00
_cell.angle_gamma   90.00
#
_symmetry.space_group_name_H-M   'P 1'
#
loop_
_entity.id
_entity.type
_entity.pdbx_description
1 polymer ?
#
loop_
_entity_poly.entity_id
_entity_poly.type
_entity_poly.pdbx_seq_one_letter_code
_entity_poly.pdbx_strand_id
1 'polypeptide(L)'
;KPETVRYPFEEPEHPAALRGKVAFCNDDCIYCGICEKRCPTGAIKVDKKEGTWSIDHFKCIQCDTCARECPKGCISMEPVLVHPSKEKSIETFKKPEPTEEEKAELARKEAEKAARIKAAKEAKAAKAKAAHADAQ
;
A
#
# COMPACT_ATOMS: atom_id res chain seq x y z
N LYS A 1 -4.30 29.70 38.68
CA LYS A 1 -4.92 28.58 37.98
C LYS A 1 -3.87 27.94 37.08
N PRO A 2 -3.61 26.60 37.15
CA PRO A 2 -2.67 25.95 36.25
C PRO A 2 -3.17 26.04 34.81
N GLU A 3 -2.25 26.27 33.84
CA GLU A 3 -2.54 26.30 32.40
C GLU A 3 -2.43 24.91 31.76
N THR A 4 -1.92 23.93 32.52
CA THR A 4 -1.74 22.57 32.04
C THR A 4 -3.02 21.73 32.20
N VAL A 5 -3.32 20.91 31.19
CA VAL A 5 -4.40 19.91 31.24
C VAL A 5 -3.95 18.68 32.02
N ARG A 6 -4.88 17.92 32.58
CA ARG A 6 -4.60 16.70 33.35
C ARG A 6 -4.45 15.49 32.41
N TYR A 7 -3.49 15.54 31.51
CA TYR A 7 -3.18 14.39 30.67
C TYR A 7 -2.69 13.20 31.51
N PRO A 8 -3.10 11.93 31.30
CA PRO A 8 -3.94 11.47 30.17
C PRO A 8 -5.44 11.42 30.49
N PHE A 9 -5.90 11.95 31.61
CA PHE A 9 -7.33 11.94 31.99
C PHE A 9 -8.18 12.94 31.23
N GLU A 10 -7.56 14.03 30.80
CA GLU A 10 -8.16 15.05 29.95
C GLU A 10 -7.28 15.20 28.71
N GLU A 11 -7.85 14.88 27.55
CA GLU A 11 -7.14 15.10 26.28
C GLU A 11 -7.30 16.55 25.85
N PRO A 12 -6.17 17.20 25.43
CA PRO A 12 -6.25 18.54 24.89
C PRO A 12 -6.97 18.54 23.53
N GLU A 13 -7.74 19.58 23.25
CA GLU A 13 -8.31 19.78 21.92
C GLU A 13 -7.20 19.97 20.89
N HIS A 14 -7.20 19.15 19.85
CA HIS A 14 -6.22 19.24 18.79
C HIS A 14 -6.78 20.00 17.58
N PRO A 15 -6.00 20.90 16.95
CA PRO A 15 -6.42 21.55 15.73
C PRO A 15 -6.58 20.53 14.60
N ALA A 16 -7.57 20.74 13.72
CA ALA A 16 -7.87 19.82 12.61
C ALA A 16 -6.69 19.59 11.66
N ALA A 17 -5.74 20.54 11.60
CA ALA A 17 -4.53 20.45 10.78
C ALA A 17 -3.37 19.70 11.48
N LEU A 18 -3.59 19.12 12.65
CA LEU A 18 -2.55 18.36 13.35
C LEU A 18 -2.20 17.11 12.55
N ARG A 19 -0.90 16.89 12.34
CA ARG A 19 -0.36 15.63 11.81
C ARG A 19 -0.17 14.67 12.96
N GLY A 20 -1.21 13.93 13.27
CA GLY A 20 -1.17 12.95 14.36
C GLY A 20 -0.86 11.54 13.87
N LYS A 21 -1.77 10.62 14.08
CA LYS A 21 -1.61 9.21 13.70
C LYS A 21 -1.85 9.00 12.21
N VAL A 22 -1.06 8.11 11.61
CA VAL A 22 -1.31 7.62 10.24
C VAL A 22 -2.48 6.65 10.29
N ALA A 23 -3.54 6.94 9.54
CA ALA A 23 -4.67 6.04 9.30
C ALA A 23 -4.52 5.37 7.94
N PHE A 24 -4.89 4.10 7.86
CA PHE A 24 -4.78 3.27 6.67
C PHE A 24 -6.13 2.66 6.30
N CYS A 25 -6.57 2.92 5.06
CA CYS A 25 -7.72 2.27 4.45
C CYS A 25 -7.25 1.06 3.64
N ASN A 26 -7.66 -0.13 4.09
CA ASN A 26 -7.21 -1.39 3.50
C ASN A 26 -7.88 -1.70 2.16
N ASP A 27 -9.15 -1.27 1.98
CA ASP A 27 -9.99 -1.65 0.85
C ASP A 27 -9.50 -1.06 -0.48
N ASP A 28 -8.97 0.17 -0.45
CA ASP A 28 -8.49 0.86 -1.64
C ASP A 28 -7.01 0.60 -1.96
N CYS A 29 -6.29 -0.08 -1.07
CA CYS A 29 -4.86 -0.27 -1.19
C CYS A 29 -4.48 -1.32 -2.24
N ILE A 30 -3.60 -0.94 -3.18
CA ILE A 30 -3.03 -1.85 -4.19
C ILE A 30 -1.67 -2.47 -3.77
N TYR A 31 -1.23 -2.23 -2.55
CA TYR A 31 0.04 -2.74 -2.00
C TYR A 31 1.26 -2.47 -2.89
N CYS A 32 1.31 -1.29 -3.53
CA CYS A 32 2.39 -0.93 -4.47
C CYS A 32 3.75 -0.70 -3.82
N GLY A 33 3.81 -0.47 -2.50
CA GLY A 33 5.05 -0.26 -1.74
C GLY A 33 5.70 1.12 -1.92
N ILE A 34 5.02 2.09 -2.53
CA ILE A 34 5.54 3.46 -2.67
C ILE A 34 5.70 4.11 -1.29
N CYS A 35 4.71 3.96 -0.40
CA CYS A 35 4.75 4.50 0.96
C CYS A 35 5.93 3.96 1.78
N GLU A 36 6.31 2.70 1.62
CA GLU A 36 7.49 2.11 2.24
C GLU A 36 8.78 2.79 1.73
N LYS A 37 8.92 2.91 0.41
CA LYS A 37 10.11 3.50 -0.22
C LYS A 37 10.29 4.99 0.09
N ARG A 38 9.19 5.71 0.27
CA ARG A 38 9.18 7.14 0.56
C ARG A 38 9.26 7.47 2.05
N CYS A 39 9.11 6.48 2.91
CA CYS A 39 9.21 6.68 4.35
C CYS A 39 10.65 6.94 4.77
N PRO A 40 10.99 8.12 5.33
CA PRO A 40 12.37 8.45 5.70
C PRO A 40 12.90 7.63 6.88
N THR A 41 12.01 7.13 7.73
CA THR A 41 12.38 6.36 8.92
C THR A 41 12.20 4.85 8.77
N GLY A 42 11.67 4.39 7.62
CA GLY A 42 11.36 2.98 7.41
C GLY A 42 10.30 2.46 8.38
N ALA A 43 9.39 3.32 8.82
CA ALA A 43 8.30 2.96 9.73
C ALA A 43 7.25 2.07 9.07
N ILE A 44 7.13 2.10 7.74
CA ILE A 44 6.15 1.34 6.97
C ILE A 44 6.84 0.20 6.26
N LYS A 45 6.20 -0.97 6.27
CA LYS A 45 6.61 -2.17 5.55
C LYS A 45 5.45 -2.69 4.71
N VAL A 46 5.74 -3.07 3.46
CA VAL A 46 4.73 -3.59 2.53
C VAL A 46 5.24 -4.86 1.87
N ASP A 47 4.59 -5.97 2.14
CA ASP A 47 4.83 -7.21 1.40
C ASP A 47 3.78 -7.38 0.29
N LYS A 48 4.25 -7.30 -0.96
CA LYS A 48 3.40 -7.44 -2.15
C LYS A 48 2.95 -8.88 -2.40
N LYS A 49 3.73 -9.87 -1.95
CA LYS A 49 3.43 -11.29 -2.17
C LYS A 49 2.36 -11.76 -1.23
N GLU A 50 2.51 -11.41 0.05
CA GLU A 50 1.55 -11.74 1.09
C GLU A 50 0.38 -10.76 1.18
N GLY A 51 0.48 -9.60 0.49
CA GLY A 51 -0.54 -8.57 0.58
C GLY A 51 -0.64 -8.01 2.00
N THR A 52 0.50 -7.77 2.65
CA THR A 52 0.54 -7.20 4.01
C THR A 52 1.08 -5.79 4.01
N TRP A 53 0.48 -4.95 4.82
CA TRP A 53 0.93 -3.58 5.11
C TRP A 53 1.05 -3.43 6.62
N SER A 54 2.17 -2.93 7.08
CA SER A 54 2.41 -2.73 8.51
C SER A 54 3.09 -1.40 8.79
N ILE A 55 2.78 -0.83 9.94
CA ILE A 55 3.37 0.43 10.42
C ILE A 55 3.82 0.31 11.87
N ASP A 56 5.02 0.82 12.14
CA ASP A 56 5.55 1.05 13.47
C ASP A 56 5.36 2.54 13.82
N HIS A 57 4.36 2.85 14.63
CA HIS A 57 4.04 4.22 15.02
C HIS A 57 5.16 4.88 15.84
N PHE A 58 6.00 4.10 16.52
CA PHE A 58 7.13 4.62 17.29
C PHE A 58 8.33 5.04 16.43
N LYS A 59 8.38 4.56 15.19
CA LYS A 59 9.35 5.03 14.19
C LYS A 59 8.80 6.16 13.32
N CYS A 60 7.49 6.37 13.32
CA CYS A 60 6.85 7.35 12.49
C CYS A 60 7.11 8.77 13.02
N ILE A 61 7.65 9.65 12.18
CA ILE A 61 7.87 11.07 12.50
C ILE A 61 6.72 11.98 12.03
N GLN A 62 5.58 11.40 11.64
CA GLN A 62 4.38 12.14 11.25
C GLN A 62 4.61 13.16 10.12
N CYS A 63 5.50 12.84 9.18
CA CYS A 63 5.91 13.75 8.09
C CYS A 63 4.90 13.86 6.94
N ASP A 64 3.83 13.03 6.94
CA ASP A 64 2.77 13.01 5.92
C ASP A 64 3.22 12.60 4.50
N THR A 65 4.48 12.25 4.30
CA THR A 65 5.00 11.89 2.97
C THR A 65 4.28 10.67 2.38
N CYS A 66 3.99 9.65 3.20
CA CYS A 66 3.30 8.44 2.75
C CYS A 66 1.87 8.72 2.25
N ALA A 67 1.14 9.66 2.88
CA ALA A 67 -0.20 10.04 2.46
C ALA A 67 -0.18 10.83 1.14
N ARG A 68 0.72 11.81 1.02
CA ARG A 68 0.86 12.63 -0.20
C ARG A 68 1.32 11.83 -1.43
N GLU A 69 2.18 10.85 -1.24
CA GLU A 69 2.73 10.03 -2.32
C GLU A 69 1.85 8.81 -2.67
N CYS A 70 0.76 8.59 -1.94
CA CYS A 70 -0.12 7.47 -2.20
C CYS A 70 -0.99 7.71 -3.43
N PRO A 71 -0.86 6.93 -4.53
CA PRO A 71 -1.62 7.14 -5.75
C PRO A 71 -3.12 6.82 -5.61
N LYS A 72 -3.48 6.08 -4.57
CA LYS A 72 -4.86 5.70 -4.27
C LYS A 72 -5.48 6.49 -3.11
N GLY A 73 -4.67 7.31 -2.42
CA GLY A 73 -5.15 8.07 -1.26
C GLY A 73 -5.60 7.22 -0.08
N CYS A 74 -5.13 5.95 0.00
CA CYS A 74 -5.52 5.02 1.06
C CYS A 74 -4.82 5.27 2.41
N ILE A 75 -3.99 6.29 2.50
CA ILE A 75 -3.30 6.71 3.72
C ILE A 75 -3.70 8.15 4.02
N SER A 76 -4.14 8.41 5.24
CA SER A 76 -4.48 9.74 5.73
C SER A 76 -3.83 10.02 7.09
N MET A 77 -3.85 11.28 7.49
CA MET A 77 -3.38 11.70 8.82
C MET A 77 -4.60 12.06 9.67
N GLU A 78 -4.74 11.39 10.79
CA GLU A 78 -5.76 11.71 11.79
C GLU A 78 -5.19 12.69 12.83
N PRO A 79 -5.96 13.68 13.29
CA PRO A 79 -5.53 14.64 14.31
C PRO A 79 -5.54 14.03 15.72
N VAL A 80 -5.12 12.77 15.83
CA VAL A 80 -5.06 12.02 17.08
C VAL A 80 -3.62 11.60 17.32
N LEU A 81 -3.11 11.86 18.51
CA LEU A 81 -1.76 11.45 18.89
C LEU A 81 -1.74 9.97 19.30
N VAL A 82 -0.63 9.31 18.98
CA VAL A 82 -0.40 7.95 19.48
C VAL A 82 -0.13 8.01 20.97
N HIS A 83 -0.91 7.26 21.75
CA HIS A 83 -0.71 7.20 23.20
C HIS A 83 0.65 6.59 23.55
N PRO A 84 1.34 7.14 24.56
CA PRO A 84 2.60 6.58 25.03
C PRO A 84 2.38 5.18 25.61
N SER A 85 3.21 4.25 25.19
CA SER A 85 3.16 2.84 25.61
C SER A 85 4.56 2.37 25.99
N LYS A 86 4.65 1.42 26.90
CA LYS A 86 5.92 0.76 27.28
C LYS A 86 6.36 -0.26 26.25
N GLU A 87 5.40 -0.79 25.50
CA GLU A 87 5.64 -1.82 24.49
C GLU A 87 5.42 -1.24 23.08
N LYS A 88 6.30 -1.62 22.16
CA LYS A 88 6.16 -1.23 20.75
C LYS A 88 5.06 -2.05 20.13
N SER A 89 4.04 -1.38 19.60
CA SER A 89 3.00 -2.02 18.81
C SER A 89 3.21 -1.74 17.32
N ILE A 90 3.20 -2.82 16.53
CA ILE A 90 3.20 -2.73 15.06
C ILE A 90 1.79 -3.08 14.61
N GLU A 91 1.12 -2.14 13.96
CA GLU A 91 -0.18 -2.40 13.35
C GLU A 91 0.06 -3.07 11.99
N THR A 92 -0.59 -4.21 11.77
CA THR A 92 -0.47 -4.97 10.51
C THR A 92 -1.85 -5.22 9.92
N PHE A 93 -2.00 -4.87 8.66
CA PHE A 93 -3.20 -5.08 7.87
C PHE A 93 -2.90 -6.09 6.77
N LYS A 94 -3.82 -7.00 6.51
CA LYS A 94 -3.74 -7.96 5.42
C LYS A 94 -4.76 -7.61 4.36
N LYS A 95 -4.39 -7.81 3.11
CA LYS A 95 -5.32 -7.66 1.99
C LYS A 95 -6.53 -8.56 2.23
N PRO A 96 -7.76 -8.03 2.12
CA PRO A 96 -8.95 -8.87 2.17
C PRO A 96 -8.84 -9.96 1.10
N GLU A 97 -9.20 -11.18 1.45
CA GLU A 97 -9.21 -12.27 0.47
C GLU A 97 -10.19 -11.92 -0.66
N PRO A 98 -9.75 -12.04 -1.93
CA PRO A 98 -10.62 -11.74 -3.04
C PRO A 98 -11.84 -12.66 -3.01
N THR A 99 -13.01 -12.09 -3.26
CA THR A 99 -14.25 -12.86 -3.38
C THR A 99 -14.13 -13.89 -4.50
N GLU A 100 -14.96 -14.94 -4.47
CA GLU A 100 -14.94 -15.98 -5.51
C GLU A 100 -15.20 -15.39 -6.92
N GLU A 101 -15.98 -14.33 -7.01
CA GLU A 101 -16.24 -13.59 -8.26
C GLU A 101 -14.99 -12.86 -8.76
N GLU A 102 -14.25 -12.20 -7.87
CA GLU A 102 -12.97 -11.53 -8.18
C GLU A 102 -11.88 -12.51 -8.57
N LYS A 103 -11.82 -13.68 -7.91
CA LYS A 103 -10.90 -14.77 -8.28
C LYS A 103 -11.19 -15.29 -9.69
N ALA A 104 -12.46 -15.47 -10.02
CA ALA A 104 -12.89 -15.91 -11.36
C ALA A 104 -12.54 -14.86 -12.43
N GLU A 105 -12.73 -13.58 -12.14
CA GLU A 105 -12.37 -12.49 -13.06
C GLU A 105 -10.86 -12.36 -13.26
N LEU A 106 -10.07 -12.49 -12.18
CA LEU A 106 -8.62 -12.50 -12.27
C LEU A 106 -8.10 -13.68 -13.09
N ALA A 107 -8.65 -14.88 -12.88
CA ALA A 107 -8.29 -16.06 -13.66
C ALA A 107 -8.62 -15.88 -15.17
N ARG A 108 -9.76 -15.26 -15.50
CA ARG A 108 -10.11 -14.92 -16.89
C ARG A 108 -9.11 -13.94 -17.51
N LYS A 109 -8.75 -12.88 -16.78
CA LYS A 109 -7.77 -11.88 -17.26
C LYS A 109 -6.37 -12.47 -17.45
N GLU A 110 -5.96 -13.38 -16.56
CA GLU A 110 -4.69 -14.10 -16.69
C GLU A 110 -4.68 -15.06 -17.88
N ALA A 111 -5.77 -15.80 -18.10
CA ALA A 111 -5.94 -16.67 -19.25
C ALA A 111 -5.91 -15.88 -20.58
N GLU A 112 -6.58 -14.73 -20.64
CA GLU A 112 -6.58 -13.85 -21.80
C GLU A 112 -5.16 -13.29 -22.08
N LYS A 113 -4.46 -12.83 -21.04
CA LYS A 113 -3.06 -12.37 -21.18
C LYS A 113 -2.14 -13.48 -21.66
N ALA A 114 -2.28 -14.70 -21.13
CA ALA A 114 -1.51 -15.85 -21.55
C ALA A 114 -1.79 -16.22 -23.03
N ALA A 115 -3.05 -16.16 -23.46
CA ALA A 115 -3.43 -16.38 -24.86
C ALA A 115 -2.82 -15.32 -25.79
N ARG A 116 -2.86 -14.03 -25.42
CA ARG A 116 -2.23 -12.94 -26.19
C ARG A 116 -0.72 -13.11 -26.30
N ILE A 117 -0.06 -13.53 -25.21
CA ILE A 117 1.40 -13.77 -25.21
C ILE A 117 1.75 -14.96 -26.11
N LYS A 118 0.96 -16.05 -26.10
CA LYS A 118 1.14 -17.20 -26.99
C LYS A 118 0.96 -16.78 -28.45
N ALA A 119 -0.11 -16.09 -28.78
CA ALA A 119 -0.39 -15.60 -30.12
C ALA A 119 0.71 -14.65 -30.65
N ALA A 120 1.22 -13.76 -29.78
CA ALA A 120 2.32 -12.87 -30.14
C ALA A 120 3.64 -13.60 -30.39
N LYS A 121 3.91 -14.68 -29.63
CA LYS A 121 5.11 -15.53 -29.85
C LYS A 121 5.01 -16.32 -31.15
N GLU A 122 3.83 -16.88 -31.45
CA GLU A 122 3.56 -17.63 -32.70
C GLU A 122 3.67 -16.71 -33.91
N ALA A 123 3.11 -15.49 -33.85
CA ALA A 123 3.22 -14.50 -34.91
C ALA A 123 4.68 -14.06 -35.15
N LYS A 124 5.49 -13.90 -34.09
CA LYS A 124 6.92 -13.62 -34.25
C LYS A 124 7.69 -14.79 -34.83
N ALA A 125 7.37 -16.02 -34.43
CA ALA A 125 8.00 -17.23 -34.98
C ALA A 125 7.65 -17.44 -36.45
N ALA A 126 6.40 -17.16 -36.86
CA ALA A 126 5.97 -17.22 -38.24
C ALA A 126 6.67 -16.16 -39.13
N LYS A 127 6.82 -14.92 -38.63
CA LYS A 127 7.58 -13.87 -39.32
C LYS A 127 9.07 -14.20 -39.47
N ALA A 128 9.68 -14.82 -38.46
CA ALA A 128 11.08 -15.22 -38.52
C ALA A 128 11.31 -16.36 -39.54
N LYS A 129 10.37 -17.31 -39.67
CA LYS A 129 10.42 -18.37 -40.68
C LYS A 129 10.22 -17.85 -42.09
N ALA A 130 9.31 -16.87 -42.28
CA ALA A 130 9.09 -16.24 -43.59
C ALA A 130 10.33 -15.43 -44.06
N ALA A 131 10.99 -14.71 -43.16
CA ALA A 131 12.21 -13.97 -43.47
C ALA A 131 13.41 -14.86 -43.80
N HIS A 132 13.43 -16.12 -43.40
CA HIS A 132 14.51 -17.07 -43.72
C HIS A 132 14.26 -17.82 -45.04
N ALA A 133 13.03 -17.80 -45.54
CA ALA A 133 12.69 -18.41 -46.83
C ALA A 133 12.96 -17.51 -48.05
N ASP A 134 13.06 -16.19 -47.83
CA ASP A 134 13.34 -15.20 -48.91
C ASP A 134 14.82 -14.93 -49.12
N ALA A 135 15.72 -15.59 -48.37
CA ALA A 135 17.17 -15.40 -48.42
C ALA A 135 17.96 -16.57 -49.08
N GLN A 136 17.28 -17.46 -49.86
CA GLN A 136 17.94 -18.51 -50.62
C GLN A 136 17.72 -18.30 -52.15
#